data_4e5ee4e933b3efabf686a8b29b35805a
#
_entry.id   4e5ee4e933b3efabf686a8b29b35805a
#
_cell.length_a   1.000
_cell.length_b   1.000
_cell.length_c   1.000
_cell.angle_alpha   90.00
_cell.angle_beta   90.00
_cell.angle_gamma   90.00
#
_symmetry.space_group_name_H-M   'P 1'
#
loop_
_entity.id
_entity.type
_entity.pdbx_description
1 polymer ?
#
loop_
_entity_poly.entity_id
_entity_poly.type
_entity_poly.pdbx_seq_one_letter_code
_entity_poly.pdbx_strand_id
1 'polypeptide(L)'
;LVVPPALSSLAVVLRLACIGPLLVICPSQKMASMGAAFLRRKGLSTALVPDEWDGARGGVDVVIGTRSGVFAPCPELTAIVVIDEHDELLKEERSPAWDATAVASERARHAGIPLVCTSAVPSAQSLHVHDERTMHVQTENGWPRIVVVNLSDVPVAQSLLSSKLLQTVGTSGQTTVCVLNTKGKARLIVCKSCRHVQSCPSCKSLLTYDDENN
;
A
#
# COMPACT_ATOMS: atom_id res chain seq x y z
N LEU A 1 -6.53 11.33 2.84
CA LEU A 1 -7.86 10.87 2.53
C LEU A 1 -7.96 9.37 2.78
N VAL A 2 -8.84 8.94 3.68
CA VAL A 2 -9.10 7.52 3.92
C VAL A 2 -10.08 7.02 2.88
N VAL A 3 -9.59 6.13 2.00
CA VAL A 3 -10.37 5.54 0.91
C VAL A 3 -10.62 4.06 1.22
N PRO A 4 -11.87 3.65 1.41
CA PRO A 4 -12.19 2.24 1.67
C PRO A 4 -11.65 1.31 0.58
N PRO A 5 -11.23 0.07 0.92
CA PRO A 5 -10.58 -0.85 -0.02
C PRO A 5 -11.41 -1.22 -1.26
N ALA A 6 -12.74 -1.15 -1.15
CA ALA A 6 -13.63 -1.41 -2.28
C ALA A 6 -13.70 -0.26 -3.30
N LEU A 7 -13.15 0.90 -2.97
CA LEU A 7 -13.11 2.06 -3.86
C LEU A 7 -11.73 2.23 -4.47
N SER A 8 -11.71 2.73 -5.69
CA SER A 8 -10.46 3.04 -6.37
C SER A 8 -10.01 4.46 -6.06
N SER A 9 -8.77 4.63 -5.60
CA SER A 9 -8.13 5.94 -5.42
C SER A 9 -8.04 6.74 -6.75
N LEU A 10 -8.15 6.07 -7.90
CA LEU A 10 -8.21 6.74 -9.20
C LEU A 10 -9.48 7.59 -9.38
N ALA A 11 -10.53 7.35 -8.61
CA ALA A 11 -11.71 8.24 -8.60
C ALA A 11 -11.36 9.64 -8.06
N VAL A 12 -10.45 9.71 -7.07
CA VAL A 12 -9.92 10.97 -6.55
C VAL A 12 -9.11 11.69 -7.63
N VAL A 13 -8.24 10.95 -8.34
CA VAL A 13 -7.45 11.50 -9.45
C VAL A 13 -8.34 12.11 -10.53
N LEU A 14 -9.40 11.39 -10.94
CA LEU A 14 -10.36 11.91 -11.95
C LEU A 14 -11.03 13.21 -11.50
N ARG A 15 -11.39 13.32 -10.23
CA ARG A 15 -12.01 14.54 -9.71
C ARG A 15 -11.05 15.72 -9.69
N LEU A 16 -9.80 15.48 -9.29
CA LEU A 16 -8.78 16.51 -9.24
C LEU A 16 -8.30 16.92 -10.65
N ALA A 17 -8.25 16.01 -11.61
CA ALA A 17 -7.88 16.30 -12.99
C ALA A 17 -8.83 17.30 -13.70
N CYS A 18 -10.05 17.50 -13.17
CA CYS A 18 -10.94 18.55 -13.64
C CYS A 18 -10.48 19.96 -13.24
N ILE A 19 -9.52 20.08 -12.31
CA ILE A 19 -9.02 21.38 -11.82
C ILE A 19 -7.77 21.80 -12.61
N GLY A 20 -6.95 20.84 -13.01
CA GLY A 20 -5.75 21.08 -13.80
C GLY A 20 -4.75 19.89 -13.75
N PRO A 21 -3.53 20.08 -14.28
CA PRO A 21 -2.53 19.02 -14.37
C PRO A 21 -2.12 18.43 -13.02
N LEU A 22 -2.01 17.11 -12.96
CA LEU A 22 -1.69 16.35 -11.76
C LEU A 22 -0.40 15.55 -11.89
N LEU A 23 0.30 15.41 -10.78
CA LEU A 23 1.33 14.40 -10.57
C LEU A 23 0.81 13.31 -9.66
N VAL A 24 0.80 12.06 -10.13
CA VAL A 24 0.28 10.91 -9.39
C VAL A 24 1.40 9.91 -9.12
N ILE A 25 1.62 9.59 -7.85
CA ILE A 25 2.64 8.64 -7.40
C ILE A 25 1.96 7.37 -6.91
N CYS A 26 2.36 6.23 -7.48
CA CYS A 26 1.86 4.90 -7.15
C CYS A 26 2.95 4.03 -6.51
N PRO A 27 2.61 3.09 -5.63
CA PRO A 27 3.59 2.18 -5.03
C PRO A 27 4.30 1.29 -6.06
N SER A 28 3.59 0.82 -7.07
CA SER A 28 4.12 -0.16 -8.01
C SER A 28 3.94 0.24 -9.47
N GLN A 29 4.85 -0.24 -10.33
CA GLN A 29 4.78 -0.03 -11.79
C GLN A 29 3.49 -0.61 -12.38
N LYS A 30 3.03 -1.75 -11.88
CA LYS A 30 1.76 -2.35 -12.31
C LYS A 30 0.59 -1.41 -12.04
N MET A 31 0.52 -0.83 -10.85
CA MET A 31 -0.52 0.12 -10.49
C MET A 31 -0.45 1.39 -11.35
N ALA A 32 0.74 1.94 -11.55
CA ALA A 32 0.94 3.12 -12.39
C ALA A 32 0.50 2.86 -13.84
N SER A 33 0.89 1.72 -14.44
CA SER A 33 0.52 1.35 -15.81
C SER A 33 -0.99 1.13 -15.97
N MET A 34 -1.62 0.43 -15.01
CA MET A 34 -3.08 0.25 -15.01
C MET A 34 -3.81 1.58 -14.82
N GLY A 35 -3.30 2.44 -13.96
CA GLY A 35 -3.82 3.80 -13.74
C GLY A 35 -3.73 4.65 -15.00
N ALA A 36 -2.58 4.69 -15.66
CA ALA A 36 -2.39 5.40 -16.92
C ALA A 36 -3.38 4.93 -18.00
N ALA A 37 -3.49 3.60 -18.18
CA ALA A 37 -4.45 3.04 -19.13
C ALA A 37 -5.91 3.39 -18.79
N PHE A 38 -6.27 3.40 -17.52
CA PHE A 38 -7.60 3.81 -17.06
C PHE A 38 -7.88 5.28 -17.36
N LEU A 39 -6.94 6.19 -17.01
CA LEU A 39 -7.09 7.63 -17.21
C LEU A 39 -7.19 7.99 -18.69
N ARG A 40 -6.38 7.35 -19.55
CA ARG A 40 -6.46 7.49 -21.01
C ARG A 40 -7.82 7.07 -21.56
N ARG A 41 -8.39 5.96 -21.07
CA ARG A 41 -9.77 5.55 -21.46
C ARG A 41 -10.84 6.54 -21.00
N LYS A 42 -10.55 7.36 -19.99
CA LYS A 42 -11.44 8.46 -19.53
C LYS A 42 -11.21 9.76 -20.30
N GLY A 43 -10.35 9.77 -21.32
CA GLY A 43 -10.09 10.92 -22.19
C GLY A 43 -9.02 11.87 -21.66
N LEU A 44 -8.30 11.53 -20.58
CA LEU A 44 -7.22 12.36 -20.06
C LEU A 44 -5.90 12.06 -20.78
N SER A 45 -5.22 13.11 -21.23
CA SER A 45 -3.83 12.99 -21.68
C SER A 45 -2.96 12.58 -20.49
N THR A 46 -2.21 11.50 -20.64
CA THR A 46 -1.51 10.90 -19.50
C THR A 46 -0.13 10.45 -19.93
N ALA A 47 0.90 10.84 -19.17
CA ALA A 47 2.27 10.37 -19.35
C ALA A 47 2.65 9.39 -18.21
N LEU A 48 3.05 8.17 -18.57
CA LEU A 48 3.58 7.17 -17.65
C LEU A 48 5.10 7.31 -17.56
N VAL A 49 5.60 7.72 -16.41
CA VAL A 49 7.04 7.91 -16.21
C VAL A 49 7.67 6.69 -15.51
N PRO A 50 8.95 6.36 -15.86
CA PRO A 50 9.90 7.17 -16.63
C PRO A 50 9.75 7.10 -18.17
N ASP A 51 9.02 6.13 -18.71
CA ASP A 51 9.05 5.80 -20.15
C ASP A 51 8.58 6.95 -21.05
N GLU A 52 7.63 7.76 -20.60
CA GLU A 52 7.04 8.87 -21.36
C GLU A 52 7.44 10.24 -20.77
N TRP A 53 8.73 10.39 -20.41
CA TRP A 53 9.24 11.62 -19.79
C TRP A 53 9.10 12.86 -20.66
N ASP A 54 9.29 12.72 -21.96
CA ASP A 54 9.12 13.84 -22.91
C ASP A 54 7.65 14.27 -23.00
N GLY A 55 6.72 13.33 -22.95
CA GLY A 55 5.29 13.62 -22.85
C GLY A 55 4.96 14.40 -21.58
N ALA A 56 5.51 13.99 -20.45
CA ALA A 56 5.36 14.69 -19.18
C ALA A 56 5.90 16.12 -19.25
N ARG A 57 7.05 16.33 -19.91
CA ARG A 57 7.66 17.64 -20.12
C ARG A 57 6.82 18.53 -21.05
N GLY A 58 6.17 17.92 -22.05
CA GLY A 58 5.31 18.65 -23.02
C GLY A 58 4.02 19.18 -22.44
N GLY A 59 3.63 18.72 -21.24
CA GLY A 59 2.37 19.08 -20.60
C GLY A 59 1.25 18.10 -20.96
N VAL A 60 0.73 17.43 -19.94
CA VAL A 60 -0.40 16.49 -20.01
C VAL A 60 -1.30 16.70 -18.80
N ASP A 61 -2.55 16.20 -18.86
CA ASP A 61 -3.48 16.31 -17.74
C ASP A 61 -2.99 15.53 -16.52
N VAL A 62 -2.33 14.38 -16.72
CA VAL A 62 -1.82 13.56 -15.61
C VAL A 62 -0.45 12.98 -15.95
N VAL A 63 0.52 13.26 -15.08
CA VAL A 63 1.80 12.53 -15.03
C VAL A 63 1.69 11.48 -13.95
N ILE A 64 1.90 10.21 -14.28
CA ILE A 64 1.76 9.10 -13.34
C ILE A 64 3.01 8.22 -13.34
N GLY A 65 3.47 7.81 -12.17
CA GLY A 65 4.66 6.96 -12.03
C GLY A 65 4.79 6.35 -10.66
N THR A 66 5.91 5.67 -10.43
CA THR A 66 6.27 5.13 -9.11
C THR A 66 7.05 6.18 -8.30
N ARG A 67 7.68 5.76 -7.19
CA ARG A 67 8.39 6.68 -6.28
C ARG A 67 9.32 7.67 -7.00
N SER A 68 10.08 7.23 -8.00
CA SER A 68 10.96 8.12 -8.77
C SER A 68 10.21 9.15 -9.63
N GLY A 69 8.95 8.87 -9.95
CA GLY A 69 8.07 9.80 -10.65
C GLY A 69 7.83 11.11 -9.90
N VAL A 70 8.10 11.14 -8.60
CA VAL A 70 7.97 12.38 -7.80
C VAL A 70 8.86 13.51 -8.33
N PHE A 71 9.92 13.19 -9.08
CA PHE A 71 10.84 14.15 -9.71
C PHE A 71 10.45 14.50 -11.15
N ALA A 72 9.41 13.87 -11.71
CA ALA A 72 9.03 14.09 -13.10
C ALA A 72 8.59 15.55 -13.36
N PRO A 73 8.87 16.07 -14.55
CA PRO A 73 8.34 17.36 -14.96
C PRO A 73 6.82 17.30 -15.05
N CYS A 74 6.17 18.33 -14.60
CA CYS A 74 4.73 18.51 -14.75
C CYS A 74 4.47 20.02 -14.83
N PRO A 75 4.47 20.61 -16.03
CA PRO A 75 4.15 22.02 -16.22
C PRO A 75 2.75 22.32 -15.67
N GLU A 76 2.59 23.51 -15.11
CA GLU A 76 1.30 23.99 -14.57
C GLU A 76 0.67 23.05 -13.52
N LEU A 77 1.52 22.31 -12.79
CA LEU A 77 1.10 21.37 -11.74
C LEU A 77 0.14 22.01 -10.75
N THR A 78 -1.07 21.44 -10.60
CA THR A 78 -2.11 21.97 -9.72
C THR A 78 -2.28 21.17 -8.43
N ALA A 79 -1.94 19.88 -8.42
CA ALA A 79 -1.90 19.05 -7.22
C ALA A 79 -1.00 17.83 -7.39
N ILE A 80 -0.54 17.30 -6.27
CA ILE A 80 0.16 16.00 -6.21
C ILE A 80 -0.74 15.00 -5.49
N VAL A 81 -0.85 13.79 -6.04
CA VAL A 81 -1.60 12.69 -5.43
C VAL A 81 -0.65 11.53 -5.15
N VAL A 82 -0.56 11.09 -3.90
CA VAL A 82 0.16 9.88 -3.51
C VAL A 82 -0.87 8.80 -3.19
N ILE A 83 -0.84 7.72 -3.97
CA ILE A 83 -1.76 6.58 -3.80
C ILE A 83 -1.13 5.59 -2.85
N ASP A 84 -1.92 5.10 -1.88
CA ASP A 84 -1.53 4.13 -0.86
C ASP A 84 -0.23 4.55 -0.14
N GLU A 85 -0.26 5.75 0.45
CA GLU A 85 0.90 6.43 1.07
C GLU A 85 1.59 5.60 2.15
N HIS A 86 0.89 4.60 2.70
CA HIS A 86 1.42 3.67 3.71
C HIS A 86 2.32 2.57 3.14
N ASP A 87 2.37 2.43 1.80
CA ASP A 87 3.11 1.34 1.15
C ASP A 87 4.63 1.59 1.19
N GLU A 88 5.37 0.60 1.70
CA GLU A 88 6.83 0.65 1.82
C GLU A 88 7.56 0.80 0.47
N LEU A 89 6.91 0.44 -0.66
CA LEU A 89 7.48 0.64 -2.01
C LEU A 89 7.66 2.11 -2.39
N LEU A 90 7.04 3.03 -1.66
CA LEU A 90 7.25 4.48 -1.81
C LEU A 90 8.57 4.95 -1.20
N LYS A 91 9.24 4.11 -0.41
CA LYS A 91 10.52 4.40 0.21
C LYS A 91 11.68 3.84 -0.62
N GLU A 92 12.75 4.60 -0.76
CA GLU A 92 14.03 4.14 -1.29
C GLU A 92 14.97 3.87 -0.11
N GLU A 93 15.33 2.61 0.09
CA GLU A 93 16.19 2.18 1.19
C GLU A 93 17.69 2.29 0.85
N ARG A 94 18.02 2.38 -0.45
CA ARG A 94 19.42 2.52 -0.88
C ARG A 94 19.90 3.93 -0.59
N SER A 95 21.20 4.06 -0.41
CA SER A 95 21.83 5.38 -0.18
C SER A 95 21.88 6.22 -1.48
N PRO A 96 21.40 7.47 -1.46
CA PRO A 96 20.70 8.12 -0.36
C PRO A 96 19.28 7.58 -0.17
N ALA A 97 18.92 7.24 1.08
CA ALA A 97 17.55 6.83 1.40
C ALA A 97 16.61 8.05 1.39
N TRP A 98 15.40 7.86 0.85
CA TRP A 98 14.39 8.92 0.77
C TRP A 98 12.98 8.33 0.65
N ASP A 99 11.98 9.13 0.97
CA ASP A 99 10.56 8.78 0.93
C ASP A 99 9.84 9.66 -0.11
N ALA A 100 9.11 9.02 -1.03
CA ALA A 100 8.41 9.74 -2.09
C ALA A 100 7.32 10.67 -1.55
N THR A 101 6.67 10.29 -0.45
CA THR A 101 5.63 11.13 0.19
C THR A 101 6.25 12.39 0.80
N ALA A 102 7.43 12.26 1.43
CA ALA A 102 8.15 13.41 1.96
C ALA A 102 8.61 14.37 0.85
N VAL A 103 9.16 13.83 -0.26
CA VAL A 103 9.55 14.63 -1.43
C VAL A 103 8.33 15.29 -2.08
N ALA A 104 7.21 14.57 -2.21
CA ALA A 104 5.95 15.12 -2.72
C ALA A 104 5.44 16.27 -1.86
N SER A 105 5.54 16.14 -0.53
CA SER A 105 5.15 17.19 0.43
C SER A 105 5.98 18.45 0.24
N GLU A 106 7.31 18.31 0.16
CA GLU A 106 8.19 19.45 -0.07
C GLU A 106 7.94 20.11 -1.45
N ARG A 107 7.75 19.30 -2.47
CA ARG A 107 7.44 19.80 -3.81
C ARG A 107 6.11 20.57 -3.83
N ALA A 108 5.06 20.02 -3.20
CA ALA A 108 3.77 20.69 -3.09
C ALA A 108 3.87 22.00 -2.31
N ARG A 109 4.61 22.01 -1.19
CA ARG A 109 4.86 23.19 -0.38
C ARG A 109 5.58 24.28 -1.16
N HIS A 110 6.62 23.95 -1.91
CA HIS A 110 7.37 24.89 -2.73
C HIS A 110 6.53 25.47 -3.88
N ALA A 111 5.67 24.65 -4.49
CA ALA A 111 4.79 25.08 -5.57
C ALA A 111 3.52 25.78 -5.07
N GLY A 112 3.24 25.81 -3.77
CA GLY A 112 2.02 26.39 -3.20
C GLY A 112 0.75 25.64 -3.60
N ILE A 113 0.83 24.33 -3.83
CA ILE A 113 -0.27 23.47 -4.31
C ILE A 113 -0.62 22.40 -3.27
N PRO A 114 -1.83 21.83 -3.32
CA PRO A 114 -2.21 20.75 -2.41
C PRO A 114 -1.49 19.44 -2.70
N LEU A 115 -1.17 18.72 -1.62
CA LEU A 115 -0.83 17.30 -1.62
C LEU A 115 -2.03 16.50 -1.12
N VAL A 116 -2.41 15.45 -1.85
CA VAL A 116 -3.48 14.52 -1.46
C VAL A 116 -2.88 13.12 -1.32
N CYS A 117 -2.76 12.64 -0.09
CA CYS A 117 -2.40 11.26 0.19
C CYS A 117 -3.67 10.42 0.32
N THR A 118 -3.74 9.28 -0.35
CA THR A 118 -4.84 8.32 -0.21
C THR A 118 -4.34 7.04 0.45
N SER A 119 -5.15 6.44 1.30
CA SER A 119 -4.85 5.16 1.94
C SER A 119 -6.13 4.53 2.49
N ALA A 120 -6.22 3.21 2.49
CA ALA A 120 -7.24 2.51 3.27
C ALA A 120 -6.88 2.53 4.77
N VAL A 121 -5.59 2.44 5.09
CA VAL A 121 -5.06 2.46 6.45
C VAL A 121 -3.90 3.48 6.48
N PRO A 122 -4.15 4.75 6.81
CA PRO A 122 -3.12 5.76 6.85
C PRO A 122 -1.96 5.38 7.76
N SER A 123 -0.74 5.75 7.37
CA SER A 123 0.44 5.55 8.20
C SER A 123 0.36 6.42 9.48
N ALA A 124 1.02 5.98 10.55
CA ALA A 124 1.09 6.75 11.79
C ALA A 124 1.74 8.13 11.56
N GLN A 125 2.70 8.22 10.64
CA GLN A 125 3.34 9.46 10.25
C GLN A 125 2.34 10.41 9.58
N SER A 126 1.54 9.91 8.65
CA SER A 126 0.50 10.70 7.96
C SER A 126 -0.56 11.21 8.94
N LEU A 127 -1.01 10.37 9.85
CA LEU A 127 -1.97 10.77 10.89
C LEU A 127 -1.39 11.82 11.82
N HIS A 128 -0.13 11.69 12.26
CA HIS A 128 0.51 12.64 13.15
C HIS A 128 0.65 14.04 12.51
N VAL A 129 0.98 14.09 11.22
CA VAL A 129 1.20 15.36 10.50
C VAL A 129 -0.11 16.01 10.04
N HIS A 130 -1.15 15.22 9.78
CA HIS A 130 -2.36 15.66 9.08
C HIS A 130 -3.68 15.29 9.77
N ASP A 131 -3.67 14.99 11.06
CA ASP A 131 -4.84 14.48 11.79
C ASP A 131 -6.08 15.37 11.60
N GLU A 132 -5.95 16.66 11.75
CA GLU A 132 -7.04 17.65 11.59
C GLU A 132 -7.56 17.76 10.12
N ARG A 133 -6.80 17.26 9.14
CA ARG A 133 -7.13 17.31 7.70
C ARG A 133 -7.52 15.94 7.15
N THR A 134 -7.58 14.92 8.00
CA THR A 134 -7.94 13.57 7.57
C THR A 134 -9.43 13.50 7.28
N MET A 135 -9.75 13.19 6.03
CA MET A 135 -11.12 13.01 5.57
C MET A 135 -11.38 11.54 5.24
N HIS A 136 -12.56 11.06 5.57
CA HIS A 136 -13.00 9.70 5.27
C HIS A 136 -14.02 9.70 4.14
N VAL A 137 -13.77 8.89 3.11
CA VAL A 137 -14.78 8.67 2.06
C VAL A 137 -15.90 7.81 2.65
N GLN A 138 -17.08 8.37 2.73
CA GLN A 138 -18.25 7.68 3.25
C GLN A 138 -18.85 6.75 2.19
N THR A 139 -19.07 5.50 2.54
CA THR A 139 -19.74 4.51 1.69
C THR A 139 -20.34 3.40 2.55
N GLU A 140 -21.52 2.92 2.15
CA GLU A 140 -22.25 1.88 2.90
C GLU A 140 -21.54 0.52 2.88
N ASN A 141 -20.82 0.17 1.81
CA ASN A 141 -20.24 -1.15 1.58
C ASN A 141 -18.74 -1.09 1.21
N GLY A 142 -18.02 -0.07 1.65
CA GLY A 142 -16.60 0.13 1.29
C GLY A 142 -15.63 -0.74 2.09
N TRP A 143 -16.05 -1.23 3.27
CA TRP A 143 -15.22 -1.98 4.19
C TRP A 143 -15.64 -3.44 4.28
N PRO A 144 -14.68 -4.39 4.31
CA PRO A 144 -14.99 -5.79 4.51
C PRO A 144 -15.46 -6.04 5.96
N ARG A 145 -16.27 -7.09 6.15
CA ARG A 145 -16.56 -7.59 7.49
C ARG A 145 -15.30 -8.24 8.07
N ILE A 146 -14.79 -7.71 9.16
CA ILE A 146 -13.62 -8.23 9.84
C ILE A 146 -14.05 -9.18 10.95
N VAL A 147 -13.44 -10.38 11.00
CA VAL A 147 -13.57 -11.34 12.09
C VAL A 147 -12.19 -11.60 12.66
N VAL A 148 -11.98 -11.19 13.90
CA VAL A 148 -10.73 -11.43 14.61
C VAL A 148 -10.84 -12.75 15.40
N VAL A 149 -9.90 -13.65 15.18
CA VAL A 149 -9.80 -14.91 15.92
C VAL A 149 -8.59 -14.84 16.83
N ASN A 150 -8.82 -14.88 18.16
CA ASN A 150 -7.73 -14.96 19.12
C ASN A 150 -7.18 -16.41 19.15
N LEU A 151 -6.00 -16.61 18.61
CA LEU A 151 -5.37 -17.94 18.58
C LEU A 151 -4.90 -18.44 19.96
N SER A 152 -4.83 -17.54 20.96
CA SER A 152 -4.51 -17.95 22.33
C SER A 152 -5.62 -18.80 22.97
N ASP A 153 -6.86 -18.62 22.53
CA ASP A 153 -8.02 -19.33 23.05
C ASP A 153 -8.30 -20.64 22.30
N VAL A 154 -7.52 -20.87 21.22
CA VAL A 154 -7.63 -22.11 20.44
C VAL A 154 -6.65 -23.13 21.00
N PRO A 155 -7.08 -24.37 21.34
CA PRO A 155 -6.15 -25.44 21.70
C PRO A 155 -5.05 -25.53 20.66
N VAL A 156 -3.80 -25.78 21.10
CA VAL A 156 -2.65 -25.95 20.18
C VAL A 156 -3.00 -27.05 19.19
N ALA A 157 -3.66 -26.65 18.14
CA ALA A 157 -4.15 -27.57 17.13
C ALA A 157 -2.97 -28.06 16.28
N GLN A 158 -3.13 -29.19 15.69
CA GLN A 158 -2.17 -29.82 14.79
C GLN A 158 -2.00 -29.04 13.48
N SER A 159 -2.56 -27.83 13.37
CA SER A 159 -2.57 -27.01 12.16
C SER A 159 -2.38 -25.52 12.51
N LEU A 160 -1.67 -24.81 11.62
CA LEU A 160 -1.54 -23.34 11.63
C LEU A 160 -2.87 -22.62 11.33
N LEU A 161 -3.88 -23.36 10.87
CA LEU A 161 -5.17 -22.82 10.46
C LEU A 161 -6.18 -22.97 11.59
N SER A 162 -6.85 -21.89 11.95
CA SER A 162 -7.94 -21.95 12.92
C SER A 162 -9.14 -22.71 12.34
N SER A 163 -9.94 -23.36 13.20
CA SER A 163 -11.17 -24.03 12.79
C SER A 163 -12.14 -23.09 12.07
N LYS A 164 -12.15 -21.81 12.46
CA LYS A 164 -12.96 -20.78 11.80
C LYS A 164 -12.49 -20.51 10.37
N LEU A 165 -11.17 -20.46 10.14
CA LEU A 165 -10.62 -20.32 8.81
C LEU A 165 -10.94 -21.54 7.93
N LEU A 166 -10.77 -22.75 8.48
CA LEU A 166 -11.11 -24.00 7.77
C LEU A 166 -12.59 -24.06 7.37
N GLN A 167 -13.50 -23.64 8.24
CA GLN A 167 -14.91 -23.52 7.90
C GLN A 167 -15.15 -22.52 6.77
N THR A 168 -14.48 -21.37 6.79
CA THR A 168 -14.61 -20.33 5.75
C THR A 168 -14.08 -20.82 4.40
N VAL A 169 -12.92 -21.48 4.40
CA VAL A 169 -12.31 -22.05 3.17
C VAL A 169 -13.17 -23.19 2.60
N GLY A 170 -13.80 -23.99 3.48
CA GLY A 170 -14.64 -25.11 3.05
C GLY A 170 -16.02 -24.71 2.49
N THR A 171 -16.37 -23.41 2.50
CA THR A 171 -17.65 -22.97 1.95
C THR A 171 -17.60 -23.02 0.42
N SER A 172 -18.42 -23.89 -0.15
CA SER A 172 -18.48 -24.08 -1.62
C SER A 172 -19.00 -22.82 -2.34
N GLY A 173 -18.47 -22.59 -3.54
CA GLY A 173 -18.93 -21.50 -4.42
C GLY A 173 -18.31 -20.12 -4.14
N GLN A 174 -17.35 -20.03 -3.23
CA GLN A 174 -16.63 -18.76 -2.94
C GLN A 174 -15.13 -18.91 -3.21
N THR A 175 -14.52 -17.85 -3.71
CA THR A 175 -13.06 -17.76 -3.83
C THR A 175 -12.47 -17.25 -2.53
N THR A 176 -11.58 -18.03 -1.93
CA THR A 176 -10.87 -17.66 -0.70
C THR A 176 -9.42 -17.34 -1.03
N VAL A 177 -8.95 -16.16 -0.60
CA VAL A 177 -7.56 -15.75 -0.73
C VAL A 177 -6.92 -15.78 0.67
N CYS A 178 -5.90 -16.60 0.85
CA CYS A 178 -5.13 -16.66 2.10
C CYS A 178 -3.86 -15.82 1.93
N VAL A 179 -3.69 -14.82 2.78
CA VAL A 179 -2.48 -14.00 2.83
C VAL A 179 -1.66 -14.39 4.03
N LEU A 180 -0.43 -14.86 3.80
CA LEU A 180 0.53 -15.20 4.84
C LEU A 180 1.63 -14.14 4.87
N ASN A 181 1.90 -13.63 6.05
CA ASN A 181 2.93 -12.60 6.23
C ASN A 181 4.37 -13.15 6.10
N THR A 182 4.55 -14.46 6.14
CA THR A 182 5.88 -15.09 6.06
C THR A 182 5.87 -16.30 5.14
N LYS A 183 6.92 -16.42 4.32
CA LYS A 183 7.18 -17.64 3.53
C LYS A 183 7.82 -18.69 4.43
N GLY A 184 7.49 -19.96 4.21
CA GLY A 184 8.06 -21.10 4.91
C GLY A 184 7.08 -21.83 5.83
N LYS A 185 7.44 -23.05 6.25
CA LYS A 185 6.58 -23.93 7.04
C LYS A 185 6.54 -23.56 8.53
N ALA A 186 7.65 -23.11 9.08
CA ALA A 186 7.75 -22.64 10.47
C ALA A 186 8.96 -21.71 10.64
N ARG A 187 8.81 -20.69 11.50
CA ARG A 187 9.93 -19.81 11.87
C ARG A 187 10.36 -19.95 13.35
N LEU A 188 9.55 -20.59 14.16
CA LEU A 188 9.80 -20.71 15.58
C LEU A 188 9.53 -22.14 16.04
N ILE A 189 10.41 -22.66 16.91
CA ILE A 189 10.21 -23.90 17.61
C ILE A 189 9.59 -23.57 18.97
N VAL A 190 8.36 -24.03 19.16
CA VAL A 190 7.57 -23.72 20.36
C VAL A 190 7.15 -25.00 21.05
N CYS A 191 7.31 -25.07 22.35
CA CYS A 191 6.84 -26.23 23.15
C CYS A 191 5.32 -26.36 23.03
N LYS A 192 4.83 -27.55 22.65
CA LYS A 192 3.40 -27.83 22.51
C LYS A 192 2.61 -27.66 23.82
N SER A 193 3.24 -27.94 24.94
CA SER A 193 2.61 -27.94 26.25
C SER A 193 2.58 -26.55 26.90
N CYS A 194 3.76 -25.92 27.05
CA CYS A 194 3.90 -24.66 27.79
C CYS A 194 4.06 -23.43 26.89
N ARG A 195 4.07 -23.60 25.56
CA ARG A 195 4.27 -22.53 24.54
C ARG A 195 5.62 -21.80 24.66
N HIS A 196 6.57 -22.36 25.44
CA HIS A 196 7.91 -21.78 25.51
C HIS A 196 8.59 -21.82 24.14
N VAL A 197 9.09 -20.66 23.71
CA VAL A 197 9.83 -20.51 22.46
C VAL A 197 11.29 -20.91 22.72
N GLN A 198 11.82 -21.84 21.93
CA GLN A 198 13.21 -22.26 22.09
C GLN A 198 14.17 -21.17 21.54
N SER A 199 15.21 -20.92 22.33
CA SER A 199 16.29 -20.00 21.98
C SER A 199 17.65 -20.65 22.14
N CYS A 200 18.62 -20.17 21.36
CA CYS A 200 20.01 -20.63 21.49
C CYS A 200 20.55 -20.28 22.88
N PRO A 201 21.15 -21.24 23.61
CA PRO A 201 21.69 -20.98 24.95
C PRO A 201 22.86 -19.98 24.93
N SER A 202 23.60 -19.91 23.84
CA SER A 202 24.78 -19.03 23.69
C SER A 202 24.43 -17.60 23.27
N CYS A 203 23.68 -17.44 22.18
CA CYS A 203 23.40 -16.09 21.60
C CYS A 203 21.97 -15.59 21.87
N LYS A 204 21.11 -16.39 22.51
CA LYS A 204 19.70 -16.07 22.81
C LYS A 204 18.80 -15.81 21.59
N SER A 205 19.30 -15.98 20.38
CA SER A 205 18.46 -15.91 19.18
C SER A 205 17.45 -17.05 19.17
N LEU A 206 16.29 -16.79 18.59
CA LEU A 206 15.22 -17.77 18.45
C LEU A 206 15.64 -18.88 17.48
N LEU A 207 15.37 -20.13 17.85
CA LEU A 207 15.62 -21.26 16.97
C LEU A 207 14.53 -21.34 15.90
N THR A 208 14.97 -21.42 14.66
CA THR A 208 14.11 -21.59 13.48
C THR A 208 14.29 -23.01 12.94
N TYR A 209 13.24 -23.55 12.35
CA TYR A 209 13.28 -24.80 11.64
C TYR A 209 13.60 -24.54 10.17
N ASP A 210 14.64 -25.19 9.66
CA ASP A 210 15.03 -25.15 8.25
C ASP A 210 14.99 -26.56 7.67
N ASP A 211 14.17 -26.77 6.63
CA ASP A 211 13.98 -28.10 6.00
C ASP A 211 15.19 -28.54 5.15
N GLU A 212 16.17 -27.64 4.90
CA GLU A 212 17.30 -27.94 3.99
C GLU A 212 18.50 -28.61 4.68
N ASN A 213 18.48 -28.74 6.00
CA ASN A 213 19.59 -29.30 6.78
C ASN A 213 19.19 -30.44 7.72
N ASN A 214 18.35 -31.36 7.26
CA ASN A 214 18.09 -32.61 7.99
C ASN A 214 18.73 -33.80 7.25
#